data_10c56a17ae4186013c1f27b3d5c50470
#
_entry.id   10c56a17ae4186013c1f27b3d5c50470
#
_cell.length_a   1.000
_cell.length_b   1.000
_cell.length_c   1.000
_cell.angle_alpha   90.00
_cell.angle_beta   90.00
_cell.angle_gamma   90.00
#
_symmetry.space_group_name_H-M   'P 1'
#
loop_
_entity.id
_entity.type
_entity.pdbx_description
1 polymer ?
#
loop_
_entity_poly.entity_id
_entity_poly.type
_entity_poly.pdbx_seq_one_letter_code
_entity_poly.pdbx_strand_id
1 'polypeptide(L)'
;GDYELTAKGRVLKFDGWTRVQPQLRKKGEEELMLPDVQKGDVLDLKALDPKQHFTKPVARFNEASLVKELEKRGIGRPSTYASIISTIQDRGYVRLENKRFYAEKMGEIVNDRLMENFDDLMSYDFTANMEQHLDDIAEGKKDWKDVLNDFYSGFYGKLLNAEKDPEEGGMRLNQAVPAGVECDKCGREMNVRTASTGVFLGCSGYNLPPKERCTNTMNLTPGDEVVKVDDEEELETEALRSKKRCPKCGTAMDSYLVDETRKLHVCGNTPTCDGTLVETGTFKIKGYDGPIIECDKCGSDMELKNGRFGKYFGCTNEECKNTRKLLRNGEAAPPKEDPVDLPELPCEKSDAHFMLRDGASGIFLAAHNFPKSRETRAPKVEELARFRDRISPKFYYLADAPQTDPDGNPAIVRYSRKTKQQYVMSENDNGKATGWSAWYDNGKWQEQAAKKPATKAKKK
;
A
#
# COMPACT_ATOMS: atom_id res chain seq x y z
N GLY A 1 -29.95 -42.41 16.03
CA GLY A 1 -28.87 -42.58 15.06
C GLY A 1 -27.55 -42.13 15.64
N ASP A 2 -26.48 -42.43 14.99
CA ASP A 2 -25.10 -42.22 15.49
C ASP A 2 -24.53 -40.83 15.10
N TYR A 3 -25.41 -39.90 14.70
CA TYR A 3 -25.02 -38.58 14.26
C TYR A 3 -25.62 -37.50 15.13
N GLU A 4 -24.79 -36.52 15.53
CA GLU A 4 -25.20 -35.33 16.26
C GLU A 4 -25.24 -34.14 15.29
N LEU A 5 -26.37 -33.44 15.24
CA LEU A 5 -26.54 -32.23 14.44
C LEU A 5 -26.56 -31.01 15.36
N THR A 6 -25.76 -29.99 15.07
CA THR A 6 -25.68 -28.77 15.88
C THR A 6 -26.20 -27.59 15.07
N ALA A 7 -27.18 -26.87 15.57
CA ALA A 7 -27.62 -25.58 15.02
C ALA A 7 -27.16 -24.42 15.93
N LYS A 8 -26.62 -23.38 15.34
CA LYS A 8 -26.22 -22.15 16.03
C LYS A 8 -27.01 -20.97 15.49
N GLY A 9 -27.64 -20.22 16.37
CA GLY A 9 -28.38 -19.02 16.02
C GLY A 9 -28.46 -18.06 17.20
N ARG A 10 -29.06 -16.90 16.99
CA ARG A 10 -29.26 -15.86 18.01
C ARG A 10 -30.75 -15.66 18.26
N VAL A 11 -31.12 -15.53 19.52
CA VAL A 11 -32.45 -15.11 19.91
C VAL A 11 -32.34 -13.76 20.62
N LEU A 12 -33.01 -12.73 20.08
CA LEU A 12 -33.05 -11.42 20.71
C LEU A 12 -33.98 -11.47 21.94
N LYS A 13 -33.42 -11.40 23.14
CA LYS A 13 -34.18 -11.36 24.40
C LYS A 13 -34.56 -9.94 24.81
N PHE A 14 -33.74 -8.95 24.46
CA PHE A 14 -33.92 -7.54 24.79
C PHE A 14 -33.20 -6.67 23.75
N ASP A 15 -33.93 -5.74 23.17
CA ASP A 15 -33.42 -4.90 22.07
C ASP A 15 -32.47 -3.77 22.52
N GLY A 16 -32.55 -3.33 23.77
CA GLY A 16 -31.61 -2.40 24.41
C GLY A 16 -31.14 -1.27 23.50
N TRP A 17 -29.84 -1.15 23.39
CA TRP A 17 -29.18 -0.13 22.55
C TRP A 17 -29.42 -0.31 21.02
N THR A 18 -29.71 -1.54 20.56
CA THR A 18 -29.98 -1.81 19.13
C THR A 18 -31.27 -1.15 18.64
N ARG A 19 -32.16 -0.74 19.58
CA ARG A 19 -33.38 0.02 19.27
C ARG A 19 -33.07 1.44 18.83
N VAL A 20 -32.00 2.03 19.37
CA VAL A 20 -31.58 3.41 19.05
C VAL A 20 -30.55 3.43 17.93
N GLN A 21 -29.68 2.42 17.88
CA GLN A 21 -28.65 2.28 16.87
C GLN A 21 -28.78 0.92 16.20
N PRO A 22 -29.56 0.80 15.13
CA PRO A 22 -29.68 -0.44 14.38
C PRO A 22 -28.30 -0.89 13.90
N GLN A 23 -27.99 -2.17 14.09
CA GLN A 23 -26.73 -2.72 13.56
C GLN A 23 -26.75 -2.57 12.03
N LEU A 24 -25.70 -1.95 11.48
CA LEU A 24 -25.44 -1.94 10.05
C LEU A 24 -25.14 -3.38 9.62
N ARG A 25 -26.17 -4.07 9.13
CA ARG A 25 -26.07 -5.45 8.67
C ARG A 25 -25.13 -5.50 7.47
N LYS A 26 -24.14 -6.37 7.52
CA LYS A 26 -23.38 -6.74 6.33
C LYS A 26 -24.37 -7.45 5.37
N LYS A 27 -24.38 -7.05 4.11
CA LYS A 27 -25.11 -7.74 3.05
C LYS A 27 -24.69 -9.23 3.07
N GLY A 28 -25.61 -10.13 3.40
CA GLY A 28 -25.37 -11.58 3.43
C GLY A 28 -25.40 -12.26 4.81
N GLU A 29 -25.45 -11.54 5.93
CA GLU A 29 -25.75 -12.13 7.23
C GLU A 29 -27.27 -12.14 7.46
N GLU A 30 -27.93 -13.19 7.00
CA GLU A 30 -29.26 -13.54 7.52
C GLU A 30 -29.05 -14.07 8.95
N GLU A 31 -29.55 -13.34 9.94
CA GLU A 31 -29.64 -13.90 11.30
C GLU A 31 -30.59 -15.12 11.23
N LEU A 32 -30.00 -16.31 11.35
CA LEU A 32 -30.78 -17.53 11.51
C LEU A 32 -31.49 -17.43 12.86
N MET A 33 -32.77 -17.03 12.82
CA MET A 33 -33.64 -17.14 14.00
C MET A 33 -33.93 -18.62 14.24
N LEU A 34 -33.43 -19.13 15.34
CA LEU A 34 -33.74 -20.50 15.73
C LEU A 34 -35.25 -20.59 16.11
N PRO A 35 -35.94 -21.63 15.64
CA PRO A 35 -37.30 -21.89 16.09
C PRO A 35 -37.33 -22.18 17.58
N ASP A 36 -38.48 -21.92 18.23
CA ASP A 36 -38.71 -22.27 19.61
C ASP A 36 -38.99 -23.78 19.72
N VAL A 37 -37.96 -24.54 20.06
CA VAL A 37 -38.02 -25.99 20.21
C VAL A 37 -37.61 -26.40 21.61
N GLN A 38 -38.25 -27.46 22.14
CA GLN A 38 -38.00 -27.99 23.46
C GLN A 38 -37.32 -29.36 23.39
N LYS A 39 -36.71 -29.77 24.51
CA LYS A 39 -36.09 -31.07 24.61
C LYS A 39 -37.13 -32.19 24.45
N GLY A 40 -36.97 -33.01 23.42
CA GLY A 40 -37.87 -34.12 23.12
C GLY A 40 -38.75 -33.87 21.88
N ASP A 41 -38.73 -32.67 21.31
CA ASP A 41 -39.45 -32.40 20.07
C ASP A 41 -38.88 -33.23 18.92
N VAL A 42 -39.74 -33.75 18.11
CA VAL A 42 -39.37 -34.48 16.89
C VAL A 42 -39.23 -33.48 15.73
N LEU A 43 -38.06 -33.51 15.11
CA LEU A 43 -37.75 -32.63 13.95
C LEU A 43 -37.77 -33.44 12.66
N ASP A 44 -38.46 -32.91 11.64
CA ASP A 44 -38.49 -33.50 10.31
C ASP A 44 -37.29 -33.05 9.48
N LEU A 45 -36.51 -33.98 8.95
CA LEU A 45 -35.45 -33.68 8.01
C LEU A 45 -36.06 -33.24 6.65
N LYS A 46 -35.86 -31.97 6.26
CA LYS A 46 -36.37 -31.43 5.00
C LYS A 46 -35.38 -31.62 3.84
N ALA A 47 -34.10 -31.42 4.09
CA ALA A 47 -33.04 -31.58 3.11
C ALA A 47 -31.71 -31.86 3.81
N LEU A 48 -30.85 -32.63 3.15
CA LEU A 48 -29.45 -32.82 3.54
C LEU A 48 -28.57 -32.29 2.41
N ASP A 49 -27.75 -31.26 2.71
CA ASP A 49 -26.82 -30.64 1.75
C ASP A 49 -25.39 -30.95 2.21
N PRO A 50 -24.78 -32.04 1.72
CA PRO A 50 -23.43 -32.40 2.10
C PRO A 50 -22.42 -31.47 1.43
N LYS A 51 -21.70 -30.68 2.24
CA LYS A 51 -20.63 -29.78 1.78
C LYS A 51 -19.30 -30.18 2.39
N GLN A 52 -18.30 -30.29 1.53
CA GLN A 52 -16.93 -30.46 1.98
C GLN A 52 -16.36 -29.12 2.42
N HIS A 53 -15.84 -29.05 3.65
CA HIS A 53 -15.15 -27.88 4.17
C HIS A 53 -13.70 -28.21 4.45
N PHE A 54 -12.83 -27.24 4.24
CA PHE A 54 -11.41 -27.35 4.58
C PHE A 54 -11.06 -26.33 5.66
N THR A 55 -10.08 -26.67 6.49
CA THR A 55 -9.50 -25.71 7.43
C THR A 55 -8.86 -24.55 6.66
N LYS A 56 -9.15 -23.32 7.07
CA LYS A 56 -8.58 -22.12 6.49
C LYS A 56 -7.32 -21.71 7.26
N PRO A 57 -6.29 -21.14 6.59
CA PRO A 57 -5.15 -20.55 7.29
C PRO A 57 -5.58 -19.35 8.12
N VAL A 58 -4.71 -18.92 9.03
CA VAL A 58 -4.93 -17.69 9.81
C VAL A 58 -5.03 -16.50 8.85
N ALA A 59 -6.02 -15.64 9.08
CA ALA A 59 -6.23 -14.46 8.24
C ALA A 59 -5.01 -13.51 8.31
N ARG A 60 -4.66 -12.89 7.19
CA ARG A 60 -3.60 -11.88 7.13
C ARG A 60 -3.94 -10.67 7.99
N PHE A 61 -2.93 -10.06 8.56
CA PHE A 61 -3.08 -8.83 9.32
C PHE A 61 -3.59 -7.68 8.44
N ASN A 62 -4.50 -6.91 8.98
CA ASN A 62 -4.78 -5.54 8.56
C ASN A 62 -4.16 -4.56 9.58
N GLU A 63 -4.22 -3.24 9.32
CA GLU A 63 -3.63 -2.24 10.23
C GLU A 63 -4.15 -2.39 11.67
N ALA A 64 -5.46 -2.53 11.84
CA ALA A 64 -6.07 -2.65 13.18
C ALA A 64 -5.67 -3.95 13.90
N SER A 65 -5.67 -5.08 13.19
CA SER A 65 -5.31 -6.37 13.80
C SER A 65 -3.80 -6.46 14.08
N LEU A 66 -2.95 -5.80 13.27
CA LEU A 66 -1.51 -5.72 13.54
C LEU A 66 -1.23 -4.88 14.78
N VAL A 67 -1.86 -3.70 14.91
CA VAL A 67 -1.75 -2.87 16.14
C VAL A 67 -2.19 -3.66 17.36
N LYS A 68 -3.33 -4.34 17.29
CA LYS A 68 -3.82 -5.18 18.41
C LYS A 68 -2.83 -6.29 18.79
N GLU A 69 -2.16 -6.91 17.82
CA GLU A 69 -1.17 -7.94 18.10
C GLU A 69 0.11 -7.36 18.71
N LEU A 70 0.58 -6.19 18.23
CA LEU A 70 1.70 -5.46 18.83
C LEU A 70 1.40 -5.07 20.29
N GLU A 71 0.22 -4.53 20.55
CA GLU A 71 -0.25 -4.18 21.89
C GLU A 71 -0.29 -5.39 22.82
N LYS A 72 -0.88 -6.50 22.34
CA LYS A 72 -0.96 -7.76 23.08
C LYS A 72 0.42 -8.30 23.48
N ARG A 73 1.43 -8.09 22.64
CA ARG A 73 2.81 -8.54 22.88
C ARG A 73 3.67 -7.50 23.61
N GLY A 74 3.13 -6.33 23.94
CA GLY A 74 3.88 -5.25 24.58
C GLY A 74 4.94 -4.58 23.68
N ILE A 75 4.83 -4.73 22.36
CA ILE A 75 5.75 -4.18 21.36
C ILE A 75 5.28 -2.81 20.93
N GLY A 76 6.10 -1.78 21.16
CA GLY A 76 5.77 -0.39 20.86
C GLY A 76 4.76 0.23 21.85
N ARG A 77 4.33 1.44 21.54
CA ARG A 77 3.37 2.22 22.32
C ARG A 77 2.39 2.94 21.38
N PRO A 78 1.25 3.43 21.82
CA PRO A 78 0.28 4.12 20.95
C PRO A 78 0.89 5.20 20.07
N SER A 79 1.92 5.91 20.56
CA SER A 79 2.64 6.94 19.81
C SER A 79 3.52 6.39 18.68
N THR A 80 3.92 5.12 18.72
CA THR A 80 4.86 4.50 17.75
C THR A 80 4.21 3.56 16.75
N TYR A 81 3.00 3.07 16.98
CA TYR A 81 2.36 2.10 16.09
C TYR A 81 2.23 2.60 14.64
N ALA A 82 1.82 3.86 14.46
CA ALA A 82 1.68 4.43 13.13
C ALA A 82 3.03 4.53 12.39
N SER A 83 4.10 4.91 13.09
CA SER A 83 5.45 4.99 12.50
C SER A 83 6.02 3.62 12.19
N ILE A 84 5.76 2.59 13.00
CA ILE A 84 6.15 1.20 12.73
C ILE A 84 5.49 0.74 11.42
N ILE A 85 4.17 0.91 11.30
CA ILE A 85 3.41 0.48 10.12
C ILE A 85 3.86 1.23 8.86
N SER A 86 4.12 2.54 8.93
CA SER A 86 4.62 3.28 7.77
C SER A 86 6.04 2.86 7.40
N THR A 87 6.91 2.59 8.37
CA THR A 87 8.29 2.18 8.13
C THR A 87 8.38 0.86 7.38
N ILE A 88 7.62 -0.17 7.77
CA ILE A 88 7.66 -1.47 7.08
C ILE A 88 7.12 -1.38 5.65
N GLN A 89 6.15 -0.50 5.38
CA GLN A 89 5.65 -0.23 4.04
C GLN A 89 6.64 0.62 3.22
N ASP A 90 7.20 1.66 3.83
CA ASP A 90 8.14 2.59 3.17
C ASP A 90 9.43 1.91 2.75
N ARG A 91 9.88 0.93 3.50
CA ARG A 91 11.05 0.11 3.17
C ARG A 91 10.74 -1.05 2.21
N GLY A 92 9.48 -1.25 1.84
CA GLY A 92 9.06 -2.34 0.95
C GLY A 92 9.17 -3.72 1.59
N TYR A 93 9.09 -3.82 2.92
CA TYR A 93 9.08 -5.11 3.61
C TYR A 93 7.72 -5.78 3.54
N VAL A 94 6.67 -4.96 3.47
CA VAL A 94 5.29 -5.39 3.25
C VAL A 94 4.60 -4.47 2.26
N ARG A 95 3.64 -5.01 1.51
CA ARG A 95 2.69 -4.23 0.72
C ARG A 95 1.30 -4.30 1.35
N LEU A 96 0.55 -3.23 1.21
CA LEU A 96 -0.86 -3.17 1.63
C LEU A 96 -1.75 -3.31 0.40
N GLU A 97 -2.50 -4.41 0.33
CA GLU A 97 -3.45 -4.66 -0.75
C GLU A 97 -4.79 -5.09 -0.13
N ASN A 98 -5.91 -4.55 -0.62
CA ASN A 98 -7.25 -4.79 -0.08
C ASN A 98 -7.34 -4.66 1.46
N LYS A 99 -6.60 -3.69 2.04
CA LYS A 99 -6.49 -3.46 3.49
C LYS A 99 -5.81 -4.60 4.27
N ARG A 100 -5.09 -5.51 3.61
CA ARG A 100 -4.32 -6.60 4.22
C ARG A 100 -2.85 -6.45 3.91
N PHE A 101 -2.00 -6.82 4.86
CA PHE A 101 -0.55 -6.82 4.69
C PHE A 101 -0.09 -8.13 4.05
N TYR A 102 0.77 -8.01 3.06
CA TYR A 102 1.47 -9.11 2.41
C TYR A 102 2.96 -8.91 2.63
N ALA A 103 3.64 -9.92 3.16
CA ALA A 103 5.09 -9.89 3.26
C ALA A 103 5.70 -9.89 1.86
N GLU A 104 6.68 -9.02 1.64
CA GLU A 104 7.45 -8.97 0.42
C GLU A 104 8.77 -9.71 0.59
N LYS A 105 9.34 -10.21 -0.51
CA LYS A 105 10.58 -10.99 -0.46
C LYS A 105 11.74 -10.23 0.19
N MET A 106 11.79 -8.91 0.03
CA MET A 106 12.77 -8.06 0.72
C MET A 106 12.59 -8.13 2.24
N GLY A 107 11.35 -8.11 2.73
CA GLY A 107 11.05 -8.23 4.15
C GLY A 107 11.49 -9.58 4.73
N GLU A 108 11.21 -10.67 4.00
CA GLU A 108 11.64 -12.02 4.38
C GLU A 108 13.17 -12.12 4.47
N ILE A 109 13.89 -11.66 3.44
CA ILE A 109 15.37 -11.70 3.41
C ILE A 109 15.97 -10.89 4.55
N VAL A 110 15.46 -9.67 4.82
CA VAL A 110 15.94 -8.83 5.91
C VAL A 110 15.65 -9.49 7.25
N ASN A 111 14.46 -10.05 7.45
CA ASN A 111 14.12 -10.78 8.66
C ASN A 111 15.06 -11.97 8.89
N ASP A 112 15.28 -12.80 7.88
CA ASP A 112 16.15 -13.98 7.99
C ASP A 112 17.58 -13.58 8.34
N ARG A 113 18.11 -12.52 7.71
CA ARG A 113 19.45 -12.00 8.01
C ARG A 113 19.58 -11.49 9.44
N LEU A 114 18.57 -10.79 9.92
CA LEU A 114 18.54 -10.29 11.30
C LEU A 114 18.39 -11.44 12.30
N MET A 115 17.55 -12.43 12.00
CA MET A 115 17.41 -13.64 12.85
C MET A 115 18.70 -14.45 12.94
N GLU A 116 19.47 -14.55 11.83
CA GLU A 116 20.75 -15.27 11.82
C GLU A 116 21.85 -14.60 12.64
N ASN A 117 21.88 -13.26 12.69
CA ASN A 117 22.98 -12.51 13.27
C ASN A 117 22.62 -11.79 14.58
N PHE A 118 21.32 -11.55 14.82
CA PHE A 118 20.79 -10.77 15.95
C PHE A 118 19.53 -11.42 16.51
N ASP A 119 19.53 -12.73 16.73
CA ASP A 119 18.38 -13.55 17.12
C ASP A 119 17.64 -13.04 18.37
N ASP A 120 18.39 -12.64 19.41
CA ASP A 120 17.84 -12.07 20.64
C ASP A 120 17.10 -10.74 20.38
N LEU A 121 17.68 -9.82 19.56
CA LEU A 121 17.06 -8.54 19.21
C LEU A 121 15.75 -8.72 18.42
N MET A 122 15.67 -9.85 17.69
CA MET A 122 14.49 -10.18 16.87
C MET A 122 13.40 -10.90 17.67
N SER A 123 13.67 -11.26 18.93
CA SER A 123 12.67 -11.89 19.78
C SER A 123 11.59 -10.87 20.21
N TYR A 124 10.34 -11.32 20.27
CA TYR A 124 9.26 -10.47 20.77
C TYR A 124 9.47 -10.05 22.22
N ASP A 125 10.01 -10.96 23.03
CA ASP A 125 10.26 -10.72 24.46
C ASP A 125 11.32 -9.66 24.67
N PHE A 126 12.37 -9.63 23.83
CA PHE A 126 13.39 -8.58 23.91
C PHE A 126 12.79 -7.19 23.73
N THR A 127 11.99 -7.01 22.69
CA THR A 127 11.36 -5.70 22.39
C THR A 127 10.40 -5.30 23.51
N ALA A 128 9.58 -6.22 24.01
CA ALA A 128 8.68 -5.98 25.12
C ALA A 128 9.43 -5.61 26.42
N ASN A 129 10.52 -6.31 26.74
CA ASN A 129 11.36 -6.02 27.89
C ASN A 129 12.06 -4.66 27.77
N MET A 130 12.54 -4.32 26.57
CA MET A 130 13.15 -2.99 26.34
C MET A 130 12.13 -1.86 26.56
N GLU A 131 10.91 -2.01 26.07
CA GLU A 131 9.83 -1.04 26.33
C GLU A 131 9.53 -0.94 27.84
N GLN A 132 9.55 -2.06 28.57
CA GLN A 132 9.38 -2.06 30.03
C GLN A 132 10.55 -1.36 30.74
N HIS A 133 11.81 -1.58 30.27
CA HIS A 133 12.96 -0.88 30.82
C HIS A 133 12.88 0.65 30.62
N LEU A 134 12.34 1.09 29.48
CA LEU A 134 12.11 2.53 29.23
C LEU A 134 11.04 3.10 30.17
N ASP A 135 9.98 2.36 30.45
CA ASP A 135 8.98 2.74 31.43
C ASP A 135 9.58 2.81 32.86
N ASP A 136 10.39 1.81 33.25
CA ASP A 136 11.10 1.79 34.54
C ASP A 136 12.06 2.98 34.70
N ILE A 137 12.75 3.40 33.61
CA ILE A 137 13.60 4.61 33.61
C ILE A 137 12.72 5.85 33.82
N ALA A 138 11.60 5.95 33.10
CA ALA A 138 10.69 7.08 33.22
C ALA A 138 10.09 7.22 34.64
N GLU A 139 9.90 6.10 35.33
CA GLU A 139 9.42 6.04 36.72
C GLU A 139 10.55 6.19 37.75
N GLY A 140 11.82 6.31 37.32
CA GLY A 140 12.98 6.44 38.20
C GLY A 140 13.42 5.14 38.91
N LYS A 141 12.95 3.99 38.43
CA LYS A 141 13.29 2.68 39.00
C LYS A 141 14.63 2.13 38.51
N LYS A 142 15.07 2.55 37.32
CA LYS A 142 16.33 2.14 36.68
C LYS A 142 17.13 3.34 36.20
N ASP A 143 18.46 3.21 36.24
CA ASP A 143 19.36 4.17 35.58
C ASP A 143 19.44 3.88 34.08
N TRP A 144 19.29 4.91 33.27
CA TRP A 144 19.30 4.76 31.80
C TRP A 144 20.67 4.34 31.26
N LYS A 145 21.78 4.70 31.97
CA LYS A 145 23.13 4.33 31.55
C LYS A 145 23.37 2.85 31.72
N ASP A 146 22.86 2.27 32.81
CA ASP A 146 23.01 0.83 33.06
C ASP A 146 22.25 0.03 31.98
N VAL A 147 21.01 0.41 31.70
CA VAL A 147 20.21 -0.22 30.64
C VAL A 147 20.88 -0.09 29.28
N LEU A 148 21.45 1.10 28.96
CA LEU A 148 22.12 1.33 27.68
C LEU A 148 23.43 0.54 27.58
N ASN A 149 24.23 0.46 28.65
CA ASN A 149 25.47 -0.29 28.68
C ASN A 149 25.22 -1.80 28.50
N ASP A 150 24.24 -2.36 29.21
CA ASP A 150 23.87 -3.77 29.07
C ASP A 150 23.45 -4.09 27.63
N PHE A 151 22.58 -3.28 27.03
CA PHE A 151 22.19 -3.42 25.65
C PHE A 151 23.38 -3.33 24.70
N TYR A 152 24.17 -2.25 24.81
CA TYR A 152 25.27 -1.97 23.89
C TYR A 152 26.35 -3.04 23.92
N SER A 153 26.68 -3.56 25.08
CA SER A 153 27.72 -4.59 25.24
C SER A 153 27.36 -5.87 24.47
N GLY A 154 26.11 -6.33 24.57
CA GLY A 154 25.64 -7.49 23.83
C GLY A 154 25.53 -7.22 22.31
N PHE A 155 24.94 -6.08 21.94
CA PHE A 155 24.77 -5.67 20.56
C PHE A 155 26.09 -5.50 19.81
N TYR A 156 27.04 -4.78 20.42
CA TYR A 156 28.33 -4.47 19.77
C TYR A 156 29.14 -5.73 19.43
N GLY A 157 29.11 -6.71 20.31
CA GLY A 157 29.77 -8.01 20.03
C GLY A 157 29.18 -8.73 18.82
N LYS A 158 27.85 -8.73 18.69
CA LYS A 158 27.15 -9.29 17.53
C LYS A 158 27.40 -8.50 16.25
N LEU A 159 27.43 -7.15 16.34
CA LEU A 159 27.72 -6.27 15.22
C LEU A 159 29.12 -6.56 14.65
N LEU A 160 30.15 -6.60 15.50
CA LEU A 160 31.52 -6.94 15.08
C LEU A 160 31.61 -8.32 14.43
N ASN A 161 30.81 -9.29 14.91
CA ASN A 161 30.75 -10.60 14.27
C ASN A 161 30.06 -10.56 12.91
N ALA A 162 28.98 -9.82 12.79
CA ALA A 162 28.23 -9.68 11.53
C ALA A 162 29.03 -8.93 10.44
N GLU A 163 29.97 -8.04 10.84
CA GLU A 163 30.85 -7.30 9.93
C GLU A 163 32.03 -8.10 9.38
N LYS A 164 32.33 -9.29 9.94
CA LYS A 164 33.37 -10.18 9.41
C LYS A 164 33.04 -10.64 8.00
N ASP A 165 34.04 -11.19 7.32
CA ASP A 165 33.86 -11.87 6.06
C ASP A 165 32.83 -13.03 6.23
N PRO A 166 31.92 -13.25 5.30
CA PRO A 166 30.98 -14.38 5.36
C PRO A 166 31.66 -15.74 5.49
N GLU A 167 32.88 -15.92 4.96
CA GLU A 167 33.67 -17.14 5.11
C GLU A 167 34.20 -17.30 6.53
N GLU A 168 34.34 -16.21 7.29
CA GLU A 168 34.75 -16.19 8.69
C GLU A 168 33.57 -16.17 9.69
N GLY A 169 32.36 -16.40 9.19
CA GLY A 169 31.14 -16.43 10.00
C GLY A 169 30.42 -15.11 10.11
N GLY A 170 30.76 -14.12 9.28
CA GLY A 170 30.05 -12.86 9.16
C GLY A 170 28.71 -12.98 8.42
N MET A 171 28.00 -11.84 8.28
CA MET A 171 26.69 -11.80 7.64
C MET A 171 26.80 -12.20 6.17
N ARG A 172 25.99 -13.16 5.76
CA ARG A 172 25.96 -13.64 4.37
C ARG A 172 25.50 -12.54 3.40
N LEU A 173 26.20 -12.38 2.28
CA LEU A 173 25.83 -11.47 1.22
C LEU A 173 24.58 -11.96 0.46
N ASN A 174 23.83 -11.03 -0.12
CA ASN A 174 22.74 -11.36 -1.05
C ASN A 174 23.34 -11.91 -2.35
N GLN A 175 23.29 -13.22 -2.52
CA GLN A 175 23.71 -13.86 -3.75
C GLN A 175 22.63 -13.70 -4.83
N ALA A 176 23.08 -13.46 -6.07
CA ALA A 176 22.18 -13.42 -7.22
C ALA A 176 21.80 -14.87 -7.57
N VAL A 177 20.51 -15.14 -7.73
CA VAL A 177 19.99 -16.46 -8.08
C VAL A 177 19.69 -16.51 -9.57
N PRO A 178 20.29 -17.43 -10.34
CA PRO A 178 20.01 -17.60 -11.77
C PRO A 178 18.52 -17.88 -12.01
N ALA A 179 17.93 -17.16 -12.95
CA ALA A 179 16.49 -17.25 -13.25
C ALA A 179 16.15 -18.27 -14.36
N GLY A 180 17.13 -18.74 -15.11
CA GLY A 180 16.89 -19.54 -16.32
C GLY A 180 16.23 -18.74 -17.46
N VAL A 181 16.35 -17.40 -17.43
CA VAL A 181 15.81 -16.47 -18.42
C VAL A 181 16.97 -15.68 -19.02
N GLU A 182 17.02 -15.58 -20.35
CA GLU A 182 18.04 -14.80 -21.05
C GLU A 182 17.68 -13.33 -21.13
N CYS A 183 18.71 -12.48 -21.09
CA CYS A 183 18.59 -11.03 -21.27
C CYS A 183 18.33 -10.70 -22.73
N ASP A 184 17.24 -10.01 -23.02
CA ASP A 184 16.82 -9.58 -24.36
C ASP A 184 17.78 -8.57 -25.02
N LYS A 185 18.62 -7.85 -24.23
CA LYS A 185 19.59 -6.90 -24.76
C LYS A 185 20.97 -7.51 -25.06
N CYS A 186 21.42 -8.51 -24.34
CA CYS A 186 22.78 -9.04 -24.50
C CYS A 186 22.91 -10.57 -24.45
N GLY A 187 21.81 -11.32 -24.35
CA GLY A 187 21.78 -12.78 -24.34
C GLY A 187 22.35 -13.44 -23.08
N ARG A 188 22.87 -12.68 -22.10
CA ARG A 188 23.37 -13.25 -20.83
C ARG A 188 22.21 -13.64 -19.93
N GLU A 189 22.46 -14.55 -19.03
CA GLU A 189 21.48 -14.98 -18.05
C GLU A 189 21.01 -13.83 -17.16
N MET A 190 19.71 -13.79 -16.85
CA MET A 190 19.11 -12.89 -15.87
C MET A 190 19.13 -13.53 -14.49
N ASN A 191 19.37 -12.73 -13.48
CA ASN A 191 19.34 -13.15 -12.08
C ASN A 191 18.14 -12.59 -11.34
N VAL A 192 17.53 -13.38 -10.47
CA VAL A 192 16.53 -12.91 -9.52
C VAL A 192 17.18 -11.98 -8.52
N ARG A 193 16.64 -10.78 -8.39
CA ARG A 193 17.07 -9.75 -7.45
C ARG A 193 15.89 -9.17 -6.72
N THR A 194 16.14 -8.59 -5.57
CA THR A 194 15.12 -7.93 -4.73
C THR A 194 15.47 -6.46 -4.50
N ALA A 195 14.45 -5.63 -4.51
CA ALA A 195 14.54 -4.21 -4.17
C ALA A 195 13.30 -3.80 -3.34
N SER A 196 13.27 -2.57 -2.86
CA SER A 196 12.08 -2.01 -2.17
C SER A 196 10.81 -2.02 -3.01
N THR A 197 10.94 -2.15 -4.32
CA THR A 197 9.82 -2.25 -5.28
C THR A 197 9.37 -3.68 -5.56
N GLY A 198 10.01 -4.68 -4.94
CA GLY A 198 9.70 -6.11 -5.12
C GLY A 198 10.82 -6.90 -5.80
N VAL A 199 10.47 -8.08 -6.31
CA VAL A 199 11.38 -8.97 -7.03
C VAL A 199 11.44 -8.56 -8.50
N PHE A 200 12.66 -8.56 -9.07
CA PHE A 200 12.90 -8.26 -10.48
C PHE A 200 14.05 -9.12 -11.03
N LEU A 201 14.15 -9.18 -12.34
CA LEU A 201 15.30 -9.80 -13.00
C LEU A 201 16.33 -8.74 -13.36
N GLY A 202 17.58 -8.96 -12.99
CA GLY A 202 18.73 -8.13 -13.38
C GLY A 202 19.72 -8.91 -14.20
N CYS A 203 20.22 -8.32 -15.30
CA CYS A 203 21.22 -8.98 -16.13
C CYS A 203 22.50 -9.31 -15.32
N SER A 204 23.05 -10.53 -15.51
CA SER A 204 24.31 -10.94 -14.89
C SER A 204 25.49 -10.05 -15.31
N GLY A 205 25.40 -9.39 -16.47
CA GLY A 205 26.39 -8.43 -16.95
C GLY A 205 26.41 -7.08 -16.21
N TYR A 206 25.59 -6.88 -15.18
CA TYR A 206 25.54 -5.59 -14.46
C TYR A 206 26.86 -5.21 -13.78
N ASN A 207 27.61 -6.19 -13.26
CA ASN A 207 28.87 -5.97 -12.53
C ASN A 207 30.11 -5.98 -13.43
N LEU A 208 29.95 -6.10 -14.75
CA LEU A 208 31.06 -6.08 -15.68
C LEU A 208 31.62 -4.64 -15.87
N PRO A 209 32.85 -4.53 -16.39
CA PRO A 209 33.46 -3.23 -16.71
C PRO A 209 32.54 -2.37 -17.61
N PRO A 210 32.61 -1.03 -17.57
CA PRO A 210 31.69 -0.12 -18.25
C PRO A 210 31.43 -0.41 -19.73
N LYS A 211 32.42 -0.94 -20.46
CA LYS A 211 32.31 -1.27 -21.90
C LYS A 211 31.50 -2.54 -22.19
N GLU A 212 31.41 -3.46 -21.23
CA GLU A 212 30.73 -4.74 -21.34
C GLU A 212 29.47 -4.83 -20.48
N ARG A 213 29.23 -3.79 -19.70
CA ARG A 213 28.16 -3.72 -18.72
C ARG A 213 26.80 -3.68 -19.39
N CYS A 214 25.91 -4.55 -18.94
CA CYS A 214 24.51 -4.52 -19.31
C CYS A 214 23.65 -4.19 -18.08
N THR A 215 22.95 -3.07 -18.11
CA THR A 215 22.10 -2.60 -17.01
C THR A 215 20.64 -3.00 -17.18
N ASN A 216 20.35 -3.96 -18.08
CA ASN A 216 19.00 -4.37 -18.36
C ASN A 216 18.34 -5.03 -17.14
N THR A 217 17.10 -4.65 -16.87
CA THR A 217 16.26 -5.20 -15.83
C THR A 217 14.86 -5.51 -16.38
N MET A 218 14.24 -6.58 -15.88
CA MET A 218 12.85 -6.93 -16.20
C MET A 218 12.06 -6.98 -14.89
N ASN A 219 10.95 -6.27 -14.83
CA ASN A 219 10.06 -6.31 -13.67
C ASN A 219 9.29 -7.62 -13.66
N LEU A 220 9.15 -8.20 -12.48
CA LEU A 220 8.36 -9.40 -12.26
C LEU A 220 7.02 -9.01 -11.61
N THR A 221 5.93 -9.58 -12.13
CA THR A 221 4.61 -9.40 -11.55
C THR A 221 4.27 -10.63 -10.71
N PRO A 222 3.87 -10.47 -9.42
CA PRO A 222 3.46 -11.60 -8.59
C PRO A 222 2.36 -12.41 -9.25
N GLY A 223 2.50 -13.73 -9.25
CA GLY A 223 1.65 -14.65 -10.04
C GLY A 223 0.33 -15.03 -9.37
N ASP A 224 -0.03 -14.44 -8.23
CA ASP A 224 -1.28 -14.73 -7.51
C ASP A 224 -2.53 -14.10 -8.17
N GLU A 225 -2.41 -13.70 -9.43
CA GLU A 225 -3.34 -12.80 -10.08
C GLU A 225 -4.19 -13.42 -11.18
N VAL A 226 -4.49 -14.69 -11.10
CA VAL A 226 -5.40 -15.27 -12.08
C VAL A 226 -6.47 -16.12 -11.42
N VAL A 227 -7.62 -15.54 -11.08
CA VAL A 227 -8.94 -16.19 -11.16
C VAL A 227 -10.06 -15.23 -10.76
N LYS A 228 -11.20 -15.27 -11.47
CA LYS A 228 -12.48 -14.64 -11.07
C LYS A 228 -13.24 -15.58 -10.14
N VAL A 229 -13.42 -15.23 -8.89
CA VAL A 229 -14.48 -15.80 -8.04
C VAL A 229 -14.82 -14.82 -6.91
N ASP A 230 -16.07 -14.80 -6.45
CA ASP A 230 -16.63 -13.81 -5.53
C ASP A 230 -16.21 -13.98 -4.04
N ASP A 231 -15.42 -14.98 -3.70
CA ASP A 231 -14.91 -15.22 -2.34
C ASP A 231 -13.37 -15.22 -2.29
N GLU A 232 -12.80 -14.06 -1.93
CA GLU A 232 -11.34 -13.84 -1.90
C GLU A 232 -10.59 -14.77 -0.93
N GLU A 233 -11.23 -15.20 0.17
CA GLU A 233 -10.60 -16.05 1.19
C GLU A 233 -10.46 -17.51 0.72
N GLU A 234 -11.41 -18.00 -0.06
CA GLU A 234 -11.39 -19.37 -0.58
C GLU A 234 -10.34 -19.53 -1.68
N LEU A 235 -10.17 -18.51 -2.50
CA LEU A 235 -9.16 -18.42 -3.55
C LEU A 235 -7.74 -18.37 -3.00
N GLU A 236 -7.50 -17.60 -1.94
CA GLU A 236 -6.17 -17.55 -1.32
C GLU A 236 -5.78 -18.92 -0.77
N THR A 237 -6.72 -19.65 -0.19
CA THR A 237 -6.50 -21.01 0.32
C THR A 237 -6.18 -21.99 -0.81
N GLU A 238 -6.87 -21.90 -1.94
CA GLU A 238 -6.64 -22.74 -3.11
C GLU A 238 -5.30 -22.41 -3.77
N ALA A 239 -4.96 -21.13 -3.93
CA ALA A 239 -3.69 -20.67 -4.44
C ALA A 239 -2.51 -21.15 -3.58
N LEU A 240 -2.64 -21.13 -2.24
CA LEU A 240 -1.62 -21.67 -1.34
C LEU A 240 -1.45 -23.19 -1.47
N ARG A 241 -2.51 -23.93 -1.69
CA ARG A 241 -2.47 -25.38 -1.89
C ARG A 241 -1.86 -25.77 -3.23
N SER A 242 -2.13 -24.99 -4.28
CA SER A 242 -1.65 -25.23 -5.63
C SER A 242 -0.21 -24.75 -5.89
N LYS A 243 0.45 -24.12 -4.92
CA LYS A 243 1.84 -23.68 -5.06
C LYS A 243 2.77 -24.83 -5.45
N LYS A 244 3.57 -24.61 -6.49
CA LYS A 244 4.63 -25.56 -6.88
C LYS A 244 5.63 -25.74 -5.75
N ARG A 245 6.23 -26.91 -5.69
CA ARG A 245 7.28 -27.22 -4.72
C ARG A 245 8.65 -27.15 -5.38
N CYS A 246 9.60 -26.56 -4.67
CA CYS A 246 10.98 -26.46 -5.13
C CYS A 246 11.59 -27.86 -5.32
N PRO A 247 12.13 -28.18 -6.51
CA PRO A 247 12.73 -29.50 -6.76
C PRO A 247 14.01 -29.75 -5.91
N LYS A 248 14.64 -28.70 -5.40
CA LYS A 248 15.87 -28.80 -4.60
C LYS A 248 15.62 -28.98 -3.10
N CYS A 249 14.65 -28.27 -2.52
CA CYS A 249 14.45 -28.29 -1.07
C CYS A 249 13.00 -28.56 -0.63
N GLY A 250 12.06 -28.76 -1.54
CA GLY A 250 10.66 -29.06 -1.23
C GLY A 250 9.80 -27.89 -0.74
N THR A 251 10.40 -26.73 -0.48
CA THR A 251 9.67 -25.53 -0.04
C THR A 251 8.72 -25.02 -1.13
N ALA A 252 7.60 -24.42 -0.74
CA ALA A 252 6.68 -23.79 -1.67
C ALA A 252 7.39 -22.68 -2.46
N MET A 253 7.10 -22.60 -3.76
CA MET A 253 7.69 -21.61 -4.65
C MET A 253 6.77 -20.40 -4.81
N ASP A 254 7.37 -19.22 -4.86
CA ASP A 254 6.68 -18.00 -5.24
C ASP A 254 6.69 -17.86 -6.76
N SER A 255 5.55 -17.51 -7.34
CA SER A 255 5.38 -17.42 -8.78
C SER A 255 5.35 -15.98 -9.24
N TYR A 256 6.01 -15.70 -10.38
CA TYR A 256 6.08 -14.38 -10.97
C TYR A 256 5.85 -14.46 -12.48
N LEU A 257 5.07 -13.54 -13.01
CA LEU A 257 4.91 -13.38 -14.44
C LEU A 257 6.13 -12.62 -14.99
N VAL A 258 6.82 -13.22 -15.93
CA VAL A 258 7.93 -12.59 -16.68
C VAL A 258 7.35 -11.83 -17.88
N ASP A 259 6.53 -12.51 -18.66
CA ASP A 259 5.78 -11.99 -19.81
C ASP A 259 4.53 -12.85 -20.07
N GLU A 260 3.80 -12.56 -21.15
CA GLU A 260 2.57 -13.29 -21.50
C GLU A 260 2.77 -14.80 -21.78
N THR A 261 4.03 -15.23 -22.00
CA THR A 261 4.39 -16.60 -22.35
C THR A 261 5.19 -17.33 -21.29
N ARG A 262 5.79 -16.61 -20.33
CA ARG A 262 6.70 -17.17 -19.32
C ARG A 262 6.32 -16.78 -17.90
N LYS A 263 6.24 -17.78 -17.04
CA LYS A 263 6.03 -17.65 -15.59
C LYS A 263 7.24 -18.25 -14.87
N LEU A 264 7.87 -17.47 -14.01
CA LEU A 264 9.02 -17.86 -13.20
C LEU A 264 8.55 -18.26 -11.81
N HIS A 265 8.95 -19.43 -11.36
CA HIS A 265 8.76 -19.89 -10.00
C HIS A 265 10.13 -19.83 -9.28
N VAL A 266 10.17 -19.15 -8.13
CA VAL A 266 11.37 -18.96 -7.32
C VAL A 266 11.15 -19.65 -5.98
N CYS A 267 12.13 -20.38 -5.49
CA CYS A 267 12.03 -21.03 -4.19
C CYS A 267 11.70 -20.03 -3.07
N GLY A 268 10.78 -20.37 -2.18
CA GLY A 268 10.45 -19.56 -1.01
C GLY A 268 11.68 -19.31 -0.11
N ASN A 269 12.66 -20.22 -0.10
CA ASN A 269 13.92 -20.07 0.66
C ASN A 269 15.01 -19.29 -0.09
N THR A 270 14.69 -18.58 -1.18
CA THR A 270 15.67 -17.72 -1.87
C THR A 270 16.10 -16.56 -0.96
N PRO A 271 17.40 -16.21 -0.87
CA PRO A 271 18.54 -16.69 -1.67
C PRO A 271 19.25 -17.93 -1.12
N THR A 272 18.87 -18.49 0.01
CA THR A 272 19.52 -19.67 0.61
C THR A 272 19.39 -20.91 -0.27
N CYS A 273 18.29 -21.03 -1.01
CA CYS A 273 18.08 -22.03 -2.04
C CYS A 273 17.91 -21.35 -3.40
N ASP A 274 18.72 -21.73 -4.36
CA ASP A 274 18.72 -21.20 -5.72
C ASP A 274 17.74 -21.92 -6.66
N GLY A 275 16.73 -22.60 -6.10
CA GLY A 275 15.74 -23.34 -6.88
C GLY A 275 14.84 -22.40 -7.69
N THR A 276 14.89 -22.50 -9.01
CA THR A 276 14.03 -21.78 -9.95
C THR A 276 13.42 -22.74 -10.96
N LEU A 277 12.27 -22.37 -11.51
CA LEU A 277 11.58 -23.13 -12.56
C LEU A 277 10.87 -22.15 -13.48
N VAL A 278 11.09 -22.27 -14.80
CA VAL A 278 10.37 -21.49 -15.80
C VAL A 278 9.24 -22.34 -16.37
N GLU A 279 8.03 -21.82 -16.34
CA GLU A 279 6.84 -22.41 -16.94
C GLU A 279 6.49 -21.61 -18.20
N THR A 280 6.32 -22.30 -19.31
CA THR A 280 5.88 -21.70 -20.58
C THR A 280 4.40 -21.97 -20.79
N GLY A 281 3.66 -20.97 -21.27
CA GLY A 281 2.22 -21.07 -21.49
C GLY A 281 1.65 -19.73 -21.95
N THR A 282 0.34 -19.56 -21.83
CA THR A 282 -0.32 -18.27 -22.04
C THR A 282 -0.81 -17.76 -20.69
N PHE A 283 -0.28 -16.64 -20.25
CA PHE A 283 -0.57 -16.07 -18.95
C PHE A 283 -1.17 -14.67 -19.08
N LYS A 284 -2.12 -14.35 -18.20
CA LYS A 284 -2.73 -13.01 -18.11
C LYS A 284 -2.62 -12.47 -16.70
N ILE A 285 -2.44 -11.16 -16.58
CA ILE A 285 -2.45 -10.46 -15.28
C ILE A 285 -3.90 -10.27 -14.85
N LYS A 286 -4.24 -10.73 -13.66
CA LYS A 286 -5.59 -10.55 -13.08
C LYS A 286 -5.98 -9.07 -13.04
N GLY A 287 -7.17 -8.77 -13.53
CA GLY A 287 -7.70 -7.41 -13.58
C GLY A 287 -7.09 -6.53 -14.67
N TYR A 288 -6.33 -7.12 -15.60
CA TYR A 288 -5.84 -6.45 -16.80
C TYR A 288 -6.08 -7.32 -18.02
N ASP A 289 -7.17 -7.07 -18.71
CA ASP A 289 -7.54 -7.73 -20.00
C ASP A 289 -7.22 -6.81 -21.20
N GLY A 290 -6.47 -5.73 -20.95
CA GLY A 290 -6.28 -4.69 -21.94
C GLY A 290 -5.03 -4.83 -22.80
N PRO A 291 -5.03 -4.20 -23.97
CA PRO A 291 -3.86 -4.06 -24.81
C PRO A 291 -2.82 -3.15 -24.17
N ILE A 292 -1.59 -3.23 -24.69
CA ILE A 292 -0.58 -2.20 -24.53
C ILE A 292 -1.23 -0.86 -24.90
N ILE A 293 -1.15 0.14 -24.00
CA ILE A 293 -1.71 1.46 -24.25
C ILE A 293 -0.63 2.38 -24.82
N GLU A 294 -1.00 3.24 -25.74
CA GLU A 294 -0.09 4.27 -26.26
C GLU A 294 0.19 5.36 -25.22
N CYS A 295 1.42 5.79 -25.17
CA CYS A 295 1.85 6.92 -24.37
C CYS A 295 1.29 8.23 -24.91
N ASP A 296 0.52 8.93 -24.13
CA ASP A 296 -0.09 10.23 -24.48
C ASP A 296 0.92 11.35 -24.76
N LYS A 297 2.22 11.15 -24.42
CA LYS A 297 3.28 12.14 -24.64
C LYS A 297 4.16 11.87 -25.86
N CYS A 298 4.43 10.62 -26.19
CA CYS A 298 5.39 10.30 -27.24
C CYS A 298 4.91 9.22 -28.23
N GLY A 299 3.70 8.69 -28.05
CA GLY A 299 3.14 7.65 -28.91
C GLY A 299 3.78 6.26 -28.79
N SER A 300 4.80 6.09 -27.95
CA SER A 300 5.39 4.76 -27.69
C SER A 300 4.48 3.94 -26.80
N ASP A 301 4.66 2.63 -26.80
CA ASP A 301 3.91 1.72 -25.94
C ASP A 301 4.16 1.97 -24.45
N MET A 302 3.14 1.74 -23.62
CA MET A 302 3.25 1.75 -22.17
C MET A 302 3.05 0.34 -21.62
N GLU A 303 4.02 -0.11 -20.83
CA GLU A 303 4.00 -1.41 -20.17
C GLU A 303 3.50 -1.30 -18.73
N LEU A 304 2.83 -2.36 -18.27
CA LEU A 304 2.43 -2.47 -16.86
C LEU A 304 3.67 -2.77 -15.99
N LYS A 305 3.95 -1.90 -15.04
CA LYS A 305 5.09 -1.99 -14.11
C LYS A 305 4.61 -1.99 -12.67
N ASN A 306 5.38 -2.63 -11.79
CA ASN A 306 5.17 -2.55 -10.35
C ASN A 306 5.97 -1.39 -9.77
N GLY A 307 5.33 -0.58 -8.92
CA GLY A 307 5.97 0.51 -8.19
C GLY A 307 5.61 0.50 -6.72
N ARG A 308 6.30 1.32 -5.93
CA ARG A 308 6.08 1.46 -4.48
C ARG A 308 4.61 1.68 -4.09
N PHE A 309 3.83 2.33 -4.96
CA PHE A 309 2.42 2.66 -4.72
C PHE A 309 1.45 1.78 -5.51
N GLY A 310 1.89 0.59 -5.95
CA GLY A 310 1.12 -0.36 -6.74
C GLY A 310 1.45 -0.32 -8.23
N LYS A 311 0.63 -1.02 -9.02
CA LYS A 311 0.84 -1.15 -10.46
C LYS A 311 0.57 0.15 -11.21
N TYR A 312 1.39 0.40 -12.24
CA TYR A 312 1.25 1.57 -13.12
C TYR A 312 1.75 1.24 -14.54
N PHE A 313 1.27 1.97 -15.51
CA PHE A 313 1.80 1.92 -16.86
C PHE A 313 3.00 2.85 -16.97
N GLY A 314 4.13 2.35 -17.41
CA GLY A 314 5.34 3.12 -17.68
C GLY A 314 5.67 3.10 -19.16
N CYS A 315 5.98 4.26 -19.73
CA CYS A 315 6.41 4.38 -21.13
C CYS A 315 7.67 3.54 -21.37
N THR A 316 7.73 2.85 -22.51
CA THR A 316 8.90 2.06 -22.94
C THR A 316 10.03 2.94 -23.46
N ASN A 317 9.72 4.17 -23.87
CA ASN A 317 10.73 5.15 -24.29
C ASN A 317 11.46 5.71 -23.06
N GLU A 318 12.75 5.42 -22.95
CA GLU A 318 13.60 5.81 -21.83
C GLU A 318 13.71 7.34 -21.65
N GLU A 319 13.56 8.11 -22.72
CA GLU A 319 13.60 9.58 -22.66
C GLU A 319 12.28 10.18 -22.17
N CYS A 320 11.15 9.52 -22.42
CA CYS A 320 9.82 10.05 -22.11
C CYS A 320 9.47 9.96 -20.62
N LYS A 321 9.81 8.88 -19.95
CA LYS A 321 9.53 8.60 -18.51
C LYS A 321 8.07 8.83 -18.07
N ASN A 322 7.12 8.89 -18.99
CA ASN A 322 5.71 9.07 -18.66
C ASN A 322 5.12 7.87 -17.96
N THR A 323 4.25 8.11 -16.98
CA THR A 323 3.62 7.04 -16.20
C THR A 323 2.14 7.32 -16.00
N ARG A 324 1.30 6.27 -16.06
CA ARG A 324 -0.14 6.31 -15.77
C ARG A 324 -0.49 5.24 -14.76
N LYS A 325 -1.29 5.59 -13.76
CA LYS A 325 -1.69 4.64 -12.72
C LYS A 325 -2.71 3.63 -13.27
N LEU A 326 -2.60 2.36 -12.86
CA LEU A 326 -3.66 1.38 -13.07
C LEU A 326 -4.81 1.64 -12.09
N LEU A 327 -6.02 1.81 -12.63
CA LEU A 327 -7.24 1.95 -11.82
C LEU A 327 -7.77 0.57 -11.40
N ARG A 328 -8.66 0.56 -10.40
CA ARG A 328 -9.26 -0.70 -9.89
C ARG A 328 -10.10 -1.45 -10.91
N ASN A 329 -10.60 -0.77 -11.91
CA ASN A 329 -11.36 -1.36 -13.04
C ASN A 329 -10.47 -1.94 -14.14
N GLY A 330 -9.15 -1.96 -13.96
CA GLY A 330 -8.20 -2.46 -14.95
C GLY A 330 -7.78 -1.44 -16.02
N GLU A 331 -8.33 -0.23 -16.01
CA GLU A 331 -8.00 0.81 -16.98
C GLU A 331 -6.84 1.71 -16.52
N ALA A 332 -6.17 2.35 -17.48
CA ALA A 332 -5.19 3.37 -17.17
C ALA A 332 -5.87 4.65 -16.68
N ALA A 333 -5.33 5.26 -15.64
CA ALA A 333 -5.77 6.58 -15.21
C ALA A 333 -5.68 7.58 -16.37
N PRO A 334 -6.55 8.59 -16.46
CA PRO A 334 -6.44 9.64 -17.47
C PRO A 334 -5.05 10.28 -17.49
N PRO A 335 -4.58 10.80 -18.63
CA PRO A 335 -3.36 11.56 -18.70
C PRO A 335 -3.36 12.70 -17.68
N LYS A 336 -2.21 12.94 -17.07
CA LYS A 336 -2.02 14.12 -16.21
C LYS A 336 -1.66 15.31 -17.07
N GLU A 337 -2.19 16.46 -16.71
CA GLU A 337 -1.79 17.72 -17.32
C GLU A 337 -0.32 18.05 -17.03
N ASP A 338 0.38 18.63 -17.99
CA ASP A 338 1.73 19.08 -17.78
C ASP A 338 1.79 20.21 -16.75
N PRO A 339 2.85 20.29 -15.94
CA PRO A 339 3.00 21.37 -14.98
C PRO A 339 3.08 22.73 -15.70
N VAL A 340 2.32 23.70 -15.22
CA VAL A 340 2.35 25.07 -15.71
C VAL A 340 3.28 25.88 -14.84
N ASP A 341 4.33 26.44 -15.45
CA ASP A 341 5.29 27.29 -14.76
C ASP A 341 4.70 28.70 -14.53
N LEU A 342 4.79 29.19 -13.29
CA LEU A 342 4.21 30.46 -12.85
C LEU A 342 5.28 31.34 -12.15
N PRO A 343 6.26 31.85 -12.90
CA PRO A 343 7.36 32.63 -12.32
C PRO A 343 6.88 33.91 -11.61
N GLU A 344 5.67 34.38 -11.91
CA GLU A 344 5.04 35.54 -11.27
C GLU A 344 4.47 35.24 -9.87
N LEU A 345 4.48 33.98 -9.45
CA LEU A 345 4.05 33.56 -8.11
C LEU A 345 5.28 33.09 -7.30
N PRO A 346 5.92 33.98 -6.53
CA PRO A 346 7.04 33.60 -5.67
C PRO A 346 6.58 32.68 -4.55
N CYS A 347 7.46 31.76 -4.15
CA CYS A 347 7.30 30.98 -2.92
C CYS A 347 7.50 31.88 -1.70
N GLU A 348 6.80 31.57 -0.59
CA GLU A 348 6.85 32.35 0.63
C GLU A 348 8.07 32.02 1.50
N LYS A 349 8.60 30.79 1.36
CA LYS A 349 9.65 30.24 2.23
C LYS A 349 10.97 29.99 1.53
N SER A 350 11.08 30.32 0.24
CA SER A 350 12.27 30.08 -0.56
C SER A 350 12.32 31.04 -1.76
N ASP A 351 13.51 31.25 -2.32
CA ASP A 351 13.73 32.05 -3.55
C ASP A 351 13.20 31.37 -4.82
N ALA A 352 12.30 30.41 -4.69
CA ALA A 352 11.67 29.70 -5.79
C ALA A 352 10.35 30.38 -6.19
N HIS A 353 9.80 29.98 -7.33
CA HIS A 353 8.44 30.33 -7.74
C HIS A 353 7.58 29.07 -7.81
N PHE A 354 6.28 29.24 -7.87
CA PHE A 354 5.34 28.13 -7.94
C PHE A 354 5.12 27.65 -9.38
N MET A 355 4.85 26.36 -9.49
CA MET A 355 4.27 25.69 -10.66
C MET A 355 2.91 25.12 -10.28
N LEU A 356 1.93 25.22 -11.18
CA LEU A 356 0.66 24.52 -11.04
C LEU A 356 0.83 23.07 -11.50
N ARG A 357 0.44 22.12 -10.67
CA ARG A 357 0.52 20.67 -10.94
C ARG A 357 -0.83 20.01 -10.77
N ASP A 358 -1.11 19.00 -11.62
CA ASP A 358 -2.25 18.12 -11.48
C ASP A 358 -1.87 16.88 -10.64
N GLY A 359 -2.46 16.76 -9.47
CA GLY A 359 -2.20 15.70 -8.49
C GLY A 359 -3.38 14.77 -8.26
N ALA A 360 -3.15 13.71 -7.50
CA ALA A 360 -4.19 12.73 -7.15
C ALA A 360 -5.39 13.33 -6.36
N SER A 361 -5.17 14.48 -5.71
CA SER A 361 -6.18 15.23 -4.95
C SER A 361 -6.50 16.58 -5.62
N GLY A 362 -6.46 16.64 -6.95
CA GLY A 362 -6.70 17.86 -7.71
C GLY A 362 -5.45 18.72 -7.91
N ILE A 363 -5.66 19.94 -8.42
CA ILE A 363 -4.59 20.86 -8.72
C ILE A 363 -4.00 21.49 -7.43
N PHE A 364 -2.70 21.73 -7.46
CA PHE A 364 -1.96 22.37 -6.37
C PHE A 364 -0.75 23.14 -6.90
N LEU A 365 -0.30 24.10 -6.13
CA LEU A 365 0.94 24.81 -6.39
C LEU A 365 2.10 24.14 -5.65
N ALA A 366 3.22 23.94 -6.34
CA ALA A 366 4.46 23.40 -5.80
C ALA A 366 5.66 24.21 -6.27
N ALA A 367 6.69 24.32 -5.45
CA ALA A 367 7.93 24.99 -5.83
C ALA A 367 8.54 24.33 -7.09
N HIS A 368 8.99 25.14 -8.06
CA HIS A 368 9.55 24.66 -9.33
C HIS A 368 10.83 23.84 -9.14
N ASN A 369 11.62 24.16 -8.12
CA ASN A 369 12.94 23.58 -7.86
C ASN A 369 12.92 22.38 -6.90
N PHE A 370 11.75 21.69 -6.73
CA PHE A 370 11.70 20.44 -5.95
C PHE A 370 12.81 19.46 -6.39
N PRO A 371 13.55 18.81 -5.47
CA PRO A 371 13.33 18.69 -4.03
C PRO A 371 14.01 19.74 -3.15
N LYS A 372 14.69 20.76 -3.72
CA LYS A 372 15.39 21.81 -2.96
C LYS A 372 14.40 22.59 -2.07
N SER A 373 13.28 23.03 -2.63
CA SER A 373 12.14 23.52 -1.87
C SER A 373 10.98 22.52 -1.95
N ARG A 374 10.35 22.25 -0.82
CA ARG A 374 9.17 21.37 -0.72
C ARG A 374 7.89 22.15 -0.47
N GLU A 375 7.91 23.44 -0.72
CA GLU A 375 6.78 24.32 -0.50
C GLU A 375 5.63 23.97 -1.43
N THR A 376 4.45 23.74 -0.85
CA THR A 376 3.23 23.43 -1.59
C THR A 376 2.04 24.13 -0.93
N ARG A 377 1.10 24.60 -1.72
CA ARG A 377 -0.18 25.14 -1.26
C ARG A 377 -1.31 24.93 -2.27
N ALA A 378 -2.52 25.17 -1.80
CA ALA A 378 -3.67 25.24 -2.70
C ALA A 378 -3.62 26.54 -3.53
N PRO A 379 -4.03 26.55 -4.80
CA PRO A 379 -4.17 27.76 -5.58
C PRO A 379 -5.39 28.56 -5.10
N LYS A 380 -5.25 29.88 -5.09
CA LYS A 380 -6.40 30.81 -4.98
C LYS A 380 -7.14 30.87 -6.31
N VAL A 381 -8.45 31.08 -6.26
CA VAL A 381 -9.25 31.20 -7.49
C VAL A 381 -8.81 32.43 -8.29
N GLU A 382 -8.51 33.53 -7.64
CA GLU A 382 -7.95 34.74 -8.26
C GLU A 382 -6.67 34.45 -9.05
N GLU A 383 -5.77 33.63 -8.52
CA GLU A 383 -4.54 33.24 -9.22
C GLU A 383 -4.85 32.40 -10.46
N LEU A 384 -5.77 31.44 -10.38
CA LEU A 384 -6.19 30.66 -11.53
C LEU A 384 -6.85 31.52 -12.60
N ALA A 385 -7.68 32.49 -12.21
CA ALA A 385 -8.31 33.44 -13.12
C ALA A 385 -7.27 34.33 -13.83
N ARG A 386 -6.22 34.76 -13.10
CA ARG A 386 -5.11 35.56 -13.67
C ARG A 386 -4.30 34.79 -14.72
N PHE A 387 -4.14 33.48 -14.55
CA PHE A 387 -3.36 32.62 -15.46
C PHE A 387 -4.24 31.70 -16.30
N ARG A 388 -5.50 32.06 -16.51
CA ARG A 388 -6.50 31.23 -17.20
C ARG A 388 -6.07 30.80 -18.60
N ASP A 389 -5.37 31.64 -19.32
CA ASP A 389 -4.83 31.41 -20.68
C ASP A 389 -3.66 30.41 -20.72
N ARG A 390 -3.03 30.14 -19.58
CA ARG A 390 -1.87 29.24 -19.46
C ARG A 390 -2.25 27.87 -18.89
N ILE A 391 -3.37 27.76 -18.20
CA ILE A 391 -3.84 26.50 -17.62
C ILE A 391 -4.63 25.68 -18.64
N SER A 392 -4.66 24.35 -18.43
CA SER A 392 -5.46 23.47 -19.30
C SER A 392 -6.95 23.82 -19.27
N PRO A 393 -7.67 23.76 -20.42
CA PRO A 393 -9.11 23.95 -20.50
C PRO A 393 -9.92 23.09 -19.50
N LYS A 394 -9.41 21.94 -19.14
CA LYS A 394 -9.96 21.05 -18.10
C LYS A 394 -10.17 21.77 -16.76
N PHE A 395 -9.39 22.81 -16.46
CA PHE A 395 -9.45 23.54 -15.19
C PHE A 395 -10.08 24.92 -15.30
N TYR A 396 -10.60 25.31 -16.47
CA TYR A 396 -11.25 26.62 -16.66
C TYR A 396 -12.39 26.83 -15.68
N TYR A 397 -13.16 25.79 -15.39
CA TYR A 397 -14.25 25.89 -14.41
C TYR A 397 -13.77 26.35 -13.04
N LEU A 398 -12.55 25.99 -12.62
CA LEU A 398 -11.95 26.45 -11.34
C LEU A 398 -11.49 27.91 -11.41
N ALA A 399 -11.00 28.35 -12.55
CA ALA A 399 -10.63 29.75 -12.77
C ALA A 399 -11.87 30.66 -12.86
N ASP A 400 -13.00 30.11 -13.29
CA ASP A 400 -14.29 30.79 -13.40
C ASP A 400 -15.15 30.68 -12.10
N ALA A 401 -14.58 30.11 -11.01
CA ALA A 401 -15.24 30.01 -9.71
C ALA A 401 -15.37 31.39 -9.02
N PRO A 402 -16.29 31.52 -8.03
CA PRO A 402 -16.31 32.71 -7.17
C PRO A 402 -14.94 32.95 -6.52
N GLN A 403 -14.39 34.14 -6.69
CA GLN A 403 -13.03 34.50 -6.21
C GLN A 403 -13.01 34.81 -4.72
N THR A 404 -14.14 35.24 -4.16
CA THR A 404 -14.33 35.60 -2.74
C THR A 404 -15.64 35.05 -2.22
N ASP A 405 -15.76 34.94 -0.93
CA ASP A 405 -17.04 34.74 -0.25
C ASP A 405 -17.81 36.09 -0.13
N PRO A 406 -19.07 36.10 0.38
CA PRO A 406 -19.85 37.32 0.57
C PRO A 406 -19.21 38.35 1.51
N ASP A 407 -18.31 37.94 2.38
CA ASP A 407 -17.58 38.80 3.33
C ASP A 407 -16.23 39.29 2.76
N GLY A 408 -15.89 38.92 1.50
CA GLY A 408 -14.67 39.35 0.83
C GLY A 408 -13.42 38.49 1.10
N ASN A 409 -13.55 37.37 1.82
CA ASN A 409 -12.41 36.49 2.05
C ASN A 409 -12.05 35.70 0.79
N PRO A 410 -10.74 35.48 0.49
CA PRO A 410 -10.32 34.82 -0.75
C PRO A 410 -10.74 33.35 -0.81
N ALA A 411 -11.22 32.93 -1.96
CA ALA A 411 -11.56 31.55 -2.24
C ALA A 411 -10.32 30.75 -2.70
N ILE A 412 -10.17 29.54 -2.17
CA ILE A 412 -9.09 28.61 -2.48
C ILE A 412 -9.65 27.28 -2.98
N VAL A 413 -8.92 26.61 -3.86
CA VAL A 413 -9.32 25.31 -4.39
C VAL A 413 -8.98 24.21 -3.39
N ARG A 414 -9.94 23.33 -3.12
CA ARG A 414 -9.79 22.15 -2.26
C ARG A 414 -10.34 20.91 -2.97
N TYR A 415 -10.00 19.74 -2.43
CA TYR A 415 -10.48 18.46 -2.94
C TYR A 415 -11.25 17.70 -1.86
N SER A 416 -12.42 17.27 -2.18
CA SER A 416 -13.26 16.44 -1.32
C SER A 416 -13.03 14.97 -1.59
N ARG A 417 -12.48 14.26 -0.60
CA ARG A 417 -12.29 12.79 -0.68
C ARG A 417 -13.63 12.04 -0.74
N LYS A 418 -14.71 12.61 -0.21
CA LYS A 418 -16.04 12.01 -0.18
C LYS A 418 -16.71 12.04 -1.55
N THR A 419 -16.71 13.20 -2.19
CA THR A 419 -17.34 13.39 -3.52
C THR A 419 -16.36 13.16 -4.67
N LYS A 420 -15.05 13.07 -4.39
CA LYS A 420 -13.96 12.99 -5.38
C LYS A 420 -13.94 14.16 -6.37
N GLN A 421 -14.38 15.33 -5.93
CA GLN A 421 -14.46 16.55 -6.74
C GLN A 421 -13.63 17.67 -6.12
N GLN A 422 -13.15 18.57 -6.96
CA GLN A 422 -12.57 19.82 -6.53
C GLN A 422 -13.71 20.83 -6.30
N TYR A 423 -13.58 21.62 -5.25
CA TYR A 423 -14.53 22.66 -4.85
C TYR A 423 -13.74 23.86 -4.33
N VAL A 424 -14.38 24.98 -4.13
CA VAL A 424 -13.74 26.16 -3.54
C VAL A 424 -14.32 26.45 -2.16
N MET A 425 -13.49 26.94 -1.28
CA MET A 425 -13.86 27.41 0.05
C MET A 425 -13.08 28.66 0.41
N SER A 426 -13.56 29.47 1.32
CA SER A 426 -12.85 30.68 1.78
C SER A 426 -12.11 30.44 3.09
N GLU A 427 -10.98 31.13 3.24
CA GLU A 427 -10.19 31.22 4.46
C GLU A 427 -10.06 32.69 4.84
N ASN A 428 -10.14 32.99 6.16
CA ASN A 428 -9.90 34.34 6.69
C ASN A 428 -8.39 34.64 6.72
N ASP A 429 -8.02 35.87 7.10
CA ASP A 429 -6.61 36.33 7.19
C ASP A 429 -5.73 35.47 8.09
N ASN A 430 -6.29 34.71 9.00
CA ASN A 430 -5.60 33.76 9.86
C ASN A 430 -5.51 32.34 9.29
N GLY A 431 -5.87 32.12 8.03
CA GLY A 431 -5.88 30.81 7.38
C GLY A 431 -6.95 29.83 7.92
N LYS A 432 -7.97 30.33 8.61
CA LYS A 432 -9.06 29.50 9.10
C LYS A 432 -10.23 29.52 8.13
N ALA A 433 -10.82 28.36 7.89
CA ALA A 433 -12.02 28.20 7.09
C ALA A 433 -13.16 29.06 7.64
N THR A 434 -13.83 29.85 6.78
CA THR A 434 -14.98 30.68 7.16
C THR A 434 -16.27 29.87 7.27
N GLY A 435 -16.28 28.67 6.65
CA GLY A 435 -17.43 27.79 6.53
C GLY A 435 -18.23 27.99 5.25
N TRP A 436 -17.89 29.00 4.44
CA TRP A 436 -18.43 29.14 3.10
C TRP A 436 -17.73 28.19 2.13
N SER A 437 -18.48 27.66 1.15
CA SER A 437 -17.93 26.85 0.06
C SER A 437 -18.81 26.97 -1.18
N ALA A 438 -18.21 26.75 -2.36
CA ALA A 438 -18.95 26.63 -3.60
C ALA A 438 -18.57 25.35 -4.36
N TRP A 439 -19.56 24.71 -4.93
CA TRP A 439 -19.46 23.44 -5.62
C TRP A 439 -19.90 23.58 -7.07
N TYR A 440 -19.15 22.97 -7.99
CA TYR A 440 -19.48 22.98 -9.40
C TYR A 440 -20.39 21.79 -9.73
N ASP A 441 -21.62 22.07 -10.15
CA ASP A 441 -22.59 21.06 -10.53
C ASP A 441 -23.38 21.51 -11.74
N ASN A 442 -23.57 20.61 -12.72
CA ASN A 442 -24.34 20.85 -13.95
C ASN A 442 -23.96 22.15 -14.67
N GLY A 443 -22.66 22.46 -14.74
CA GLY A 443 -22.15 23.64 -15.48
C GLY A 443 -22.24 24.96 -14.70
N LYS A 444 -22.62 24.95 -13.41
CA LYS A 444 -22.78 26.16 -12.59
C LYS A 444 -22.17 25.97 -11.20
N TRP A 445 -21.67 27.07 -10.65
CA TRP A 445 -21.23 27.11 -9.26
C TRP A 445 -22.43 27.34 -8.33
N GLN A 446 -22.53 26.51 -7.29
CA GLN A 446 -23.55 26.58 -6.26
C GLN A 446 -22.89 26.91 -4.92
N GLU A 447 -23.18 28.06 -4.36
CA GLU A 447 -22.66 28.51 -3.09
C GLU A 447 -23.41 27.90 -1.90
N GLN A 448 -22.68 27.51 -0.89
CA GLN A 448 -23.22 27.01 0.37
C GLN A 448 -22.70 27.91 1.51
N ALA A 449 -23.62 28.57 2.19
CA ALA A 449 -23.29 29.37 3.37
C ALA A 449 -22.85 28.50 4.55
N ALA A 450 -22.04 29.08 5.44
CA ALA A 450 -21.63 28.43 6.69
C ALA A 450 -22.86 27.95 7.47
N LYS A 451 -22.92 26.66 7.80
CA LYS A 451 -23.90 26.17 8.77
C LYS A 451 -23.61 26.84 10.10
N LYS A 452 -24.47 27.74 10.57
CA LYS A 452 -24.38 28.31 11.92
C LYS A 452 -24.24 27.15 12.93
N PRO A 453 -23.23 27.18 13.82
CA PRO A 453 -23.13 26.14 14.83
C PRO A 453 -24.43 26.11 15.63
N ALA A 454 -25.04 24.95 15.74
CA ALA A 454 -26.23 24.75 16.56
C ALA A 454 -25.89 25.23 17.98
N THR A 455 -26.52 26.29 18.44
CA THR A 455 -26.40 26.81 19.80
C THR A 455 -26.80 25.69 20.75
N LYS A 456 -25.80 25.11 21.47
CA LYS A 456 -26.08 24.18 22.55
C LYS A 456 -26.96 24.94 23.55
N ALA A 457 -28.24 24.67 23.56
CA ALA A 457 -29.14 25.13 24.61
C ALA A 457 -28.56 24.65 25.96
N LYS A 458 -28.12 25.60 26.78
CA LYS A 458 -27.76 25.33 28.19
C LYS A 458 -29.03 24.76 28.83
N LYS A 459 -29.09 23.47 29.11
CA LYS A 459 -30.05 22.93 30.05
C LYS A 459 -29.66 23.51 31.44
N LYS A 460 -30.59 24.31 31.99
CA LYS A 460 -30.63 24.64 33.39
C LYS A 460 -30.90 23.40 34.22
#